data_bae8f921650ba7878397bbe97738c2c9
#
_entry.id   bae8f921650ba7878397bbe97738c2c9
#
_cell.length_a   1.000
_cell.length_b   1.000
_cell.length_c   1.000
_cell.angle_alpha   90.00
_cell.angle_beta   90.00
_cell.angle_gamma   90.00
#
_symmetry.space_group_name_H-M   'P 1'
#
loop_
_entity.id
_entity.type
_entity.pdbx_description
1 polymer ?
#
loop_
_entity_poly.entity_id
_entity_poly.type
_entity_poly.pdbx_seq_one_letter_code
_entity_poly.pdbx_strand_id
1 'polypeptide(L)'
;MSSMSSMSSMSQTRAPAVEDFTANRPVVFRNATILTVDPSLGMVVRGDVLVAGQRIAQVGQQLTVPDGTVEIDATDGILMPGMVDTHRHMWQTALRGFGADWTLTNYFQFYYLNWGKIFRPEDIYAGNLLAAIEAVDAGVTTTVDWSHGLQTVQHADAAVDALEAVPGRFVLAYGNLLNAPWVWTKAPEFADFIRRRIDGRGDMLRMQLAFDVTGDPAFPEKAAFEAARDFNLPVTTHAGVWGATNDNGIRLMYENGFMTPATIYVHAATLSEDSYQRIAASGGHASVSTESEQSAGQGYPPTWRLRRHDIPVSLSMDTSVWWSGDLFAAMRATLSADRVREHLEAHAHNETVALCHLRAEQVVKWATQGGADALGMGSLIGSITPGKRADLVLIKNDASPVMFPVLNPYGHVVFQAGRGDVHTVMVDGKVVKYDHRLHGIDLASAKRAVTQTVEYAQSQMGEQAWQEAMNPEQAVVELIANPYTYTERERAMATPPQEQQGPVEAGG
;
A
#
# COMPACT_ATOMS: atom_id res chain seq x y z
N MET A 1 6.92 -63.11 26.02
CA MET A 1 5.66 -62.67 25.39
C MET A 1 5.88 -61.26 24.90
N SER A 2 6.10 -61.17 23.60
CA SER A 2 6.44 -59.93 22.89
C SER A 2 5.16 -59.18 22.54
N SER A 3 4.98 -57.97 23.04
CA SER A 3 3.91 -57.06 22.61
C SER A 3 4.45 -56.17 21.49
N MET A 4 4.14 -56.53 20.24
CA MET A 4 4.33 -55.65 19.10
C MET A 4 3.36 -54.48 19.19
N SER A 5 3.89 -53.29 19.44
CA SER A 5 3.21 -52.02 19.26
C SER A 5 3.02 -51.75 17.78
N SER A 6 1.80 -51.73 17.31
CA SER A 6 1.43 -51.32 15.94
C SER A 6 1.66 -49.80 15.81
N MET A 7 2.76 -49.40 15.20
CA MET A 7 2.92 -48.03 14.68
C MET A 7 1.95 -47.89 13.48
N SER A 8 0.89 -47.15 13.69
CA SER A 8 0.02 -46.63 12.63
C SER A 8 0.90 -45.80 11.69
N SER A 9 1.04 -46.25 10.44
CA SER A 9 1.65 -45.45 9.38
C SER A 9 0.77 -44.26 9.10
N MET A 10 1.10 -43.09 9.65
CA MET A 10 0.59 -41.82 9.14
C MET A 10 1.04 -41.74 7.67
N SER A 11 0.08 -41.84 6.76
CA SER A 11 0.29 -41.53 5.36
C SER A 11 0.81 -40.11 5.29
N GLN A 12 2.06 -39.94 4.95
CA GLN A 12 2.61 -38.63 4.58
C GLN A 12 1.86 -38.20 3.32
N THR A 13 0.89 -37.33 3.46
CA THR A 13 0.25 -36.64 2.32
C THR A 13 1.33 -35.89 1.59
N ARG A 14 1.51 -36.21 0.31
CA ARG A 14 2.46 -35.50 -0.57
C ARG A 14 2.09 -34.01 -0.57
N ALA A 15 3.10 -33.12 -0.44
CA ALA A 15 2.90 -31.69 -0.65
C ALA A 15 2.22 -31.45 -2.02
N PRO A 16 1.23 -30.55 -2.11
CA PRO A 16 0.53 -30.29 -3.35
C PRO A 16 1.49 -29.74 -4.41
N ALA A 17 1.25 -30.09 -5.67
CA ALA A 17 1.89 -29.47 -6.82
C ALA A 17 1.00 -28.34 -7.34
N VAL A 18 1.55 -27.45 -8.16
CA VAL A 18 0.80 -26.29 -8.72
C VAL A 18 -0.41 -26.74 -9.52
N GLU A 19 -0.27 -27.83 -10.24
CA GLU A 19 -1.33 -28.44 -11.06
C GLU A 19 -2.52 -28.95 -10.23
N ASP A 20 -2.33 -29.12 -8.92
CA ASP A 20 -3.39 -29.50 -8.00
C ASP A 20 -4.37 -28.35 -7.73
N PHE A 21 -3.93 -27.09 -7.87
CA PHE A 21 -4.76 -25.89 -7.64
C PHE A 21 -5.62 -25.55 -8.86
N THR A 22 -6.66 -26.32 -9.10
CA THR A 22 -7.63 -26.05 -10.16
C THR A 22 -8.86 -25.33 -9.61
N ALA A 23 -9.54 -24.54 -10.46
CA ALA A 23 -10.66 -23.69 -10.07
C ALA A 23 -11.84 -24.42 -9.37
N ASN A 24 -11.95 -25.73 -9.57
CA ASN A 24 -13.08 -26.53 -9.04
C ASN A 24 -12.72 -27.34 -7.79
N ARG A 25 -11.46 -27.30 -7.33
CA ARG A 25 -11.04 -28.04 -6.14
C ARG A 25 -11.02 -27.10 -4.93
N PRO A 26 -11.67 -27.45 -3.83
CA PRO A 26 -11.50 -26.71 -2.59
C PRO A 26 -10.04 -26.78 -2.13
N VAL A 27 -9.61 -25.74 -1.41
CA VAL A 27 -8.27 -25.66 -0.81
C VAL A 27 -8.45 -25.46 0.69
N VAL A 28 -7.69 -26.17 1.50
CA VAL A 28 -7.64 -25.95 2.95
C VAL A 28 -6.22 -25.65 3.41
N PHE A 29 -6.07 -24.57 4.17
CA PHE A 29 -4.87 -24.29 4.91
C PHE A 29 -5.02 -24.98 6.27
N ARG A 30 -4.07 -25.86 6.62
CA ARG A 30 -4.10 -26.68 7.83
C ARG A 30 -3.17 -26.14 8.92
N ASN A 31 -3.69 -26.09 10.13
CA ASN A 31 -2.86 -25.97 11.33
C ASN A 31 -2.10 -24.63 11.48
N ALA A 32 -2.61 -23.56 10.85
CA ALA A 32 -2.00 -22.22 10.89
C ALA A 32 -2.26 -21.49 12.22
N THR A 33 -1.39 -20.52 12.54
CA THR A 33 -1.79 -19.40 13.37
C THR A 33 -2.52 -18.39 12.49
N ILE A 34 -3.84 -18.23 12.68
CA ILE A 34 -4.68 -17.41 11.81
C ILE A 34 -4.91 -16.04 12.44
N LEU A 35 -4.44 -14.99 11.80
CA LEU A 35 -4.80 -13.61 12.10
C LEU A 35 -6.05 -13.26 11.29
N THR A 36 -7.23 -13.47 11.85
CA THR A 36 -8.46 -13.31 11.06
C THR A 36 -8.75 -11.87 10.71
N VAL A 37 -8.30 -10.91 11.53
CA VAL A 37 -8.68 -9.49 11.43
C VAL A 37 -10.21 -9.29 11.52
N ASP A 38 -10.92 -10.31 11.91
CA ASP A 38 -12.35 -10.30 12.21
C ASP A 38 -12.54 -10.22 13.72
N PRO A 39 -13.17 -9.14 14.26
CA PRO A 39 -13.32 -8.98 15.71
C PRO A 39 -14.16 -10.09 16.36
N SER A 40 -15.05 -10.75 15.59
CA SER A 40 -15.90 -11.81 16.12
C SER A 40 -15.20 -13.16 16.24
N LEU A 41 -14.17 -13.39 15.40
CA LEU A 41 -13.39 -14.64 15.39
C LEU A 41 -12.09 -14.52 16.19
N GLY A 42 -11.50 -13.31 16.20
CA GLY A 42 -10.20 -13.08 16.82
C GLY A 42 -9.06 -13.87 16.16
N MET A 43 -8.00 -14.12 16.90
CA MET A 43 -6.88 -14.95 16.45
C MET A 43 -7.18 -16.43 16.74
N VAL A 44 -6.96 -17.32 15.75
CA VAL A 44 -7.16 -18.76 15.90
C VAL A 44 -5.81 -19.47 15.83
N VAL A 45 -5.44 -20.16 16.90
CA VAL A 45 -4.20 -20.94 16.98
C VAL A 45 -4.46 -22.38 16.52
N ARG A 46 -3.58 -22.92 15.68
CA ARG A 46 -3.73 -24.25 15.07
C ARG A 46 -5.09 -24.42 14.40
N GLY A 47 -5.42 -23.40 13.60
CA GLY A 47 -6.68 -23.35 12.89
C GLY A 47 -6.54 -23.75 11.43
N ASP A 48 -7.68 -24.06 10.85
CA ASP A 48 -7.85 -24.37 9.44
C ASP A 48 -8.71 -23.31 8.76
N VAL A 49 -8.41 -23.01 7.50
CA VAL A 49 -9.26 -22.19 6.62
C VAL A 49 -9.60 -22.98 5.37
N LEU A 50 -10.88 -23.28 5.18
CA LEU A 50 -11.40 -23.92 3.97
C LEU A 50 -11.84 -22.84 2.98
N VAL A 51 -11.33 -22.94 1.75
CA VAL A 51 -11.72 -22.13 0.60
C VAL A 51 -12.47 -23.00 -0.41
N ALA A 52 -13.64 -22.55 -0.83
CA ALA A 52 -14.45 -23.19 -1.87
C ALA A 52 -14.76 -22.18 -2.97
N GLY A 53 -14.27 -22.44 -4.18
CA GLY A 53 -14.30 -21.47 -5.27
C GLY A 53 -13.56 -20.18 -4.90
N GLN A 54 -14.25 -19.06 -4.99
CA GLN A 54 -13.65 -17.74 -4.71
C GLN A 54 -13.78 -17.28 -3.25
N ARG A 55 -14.38 -18.10 -2.37
CA ARG A 55 -14.77 -17.65 -1.03
C ARG A 55 -14.19 -18.50 0.08
N ILE A 56 -13.96 -17.83 1.22
CA ILE A 56 -13.71 -18.49 2.49
C ILE A 56 -15.01 -19.19 2.91
N ALA A 57 -14.98 -20.51 2.95
CA ALA A 57 -16.15 -21.32 3.30
C ALA A 57 -16.25 -21.51 4.84
N GLN A 58 -15.14 -21.84 5.50
CA GLN A 58 -15.11 -22.11 6.92
C GLN A 58 -13.76 -21.69 7.53
N VAL A 59 -13.81 -21.30 8.81
CA VAL A 59 -12.65 -21.02 9.67
C VAL A 59 -12.87 -21.76 10.98
N GLY A 60 -11.91 -22.52 11.45
CA GLY A 60 -12.03 -23.27 12.71
C GLY A 60 -10.83 -24.15 12.97
N GLN A 61 -10.97 -25.10 13.87
CA GLN A 61 -9.94 -26.09 14.19
C GLN A 61 -10.40 -27.47 13.69
N GLN A 62 -9.50 -28.25 13.12
CA GLN A 62 -9.77 -29.64 12.66
C GLN A 62 -11.01 -29.74 11.77
N LEU A 63 -11.11 -28.87 10.77
CA LEU A 63 -12.24 -28.84 9.84
C LEU A 63 -12.36 -30.16 9.06
N THR A 64 -13.58 -30.70 9.03
CA THR A 64 -13.93 -31.75 8.05
C THR A 64 -14.08 -31.10 6.68
N VAL A 65 -13.37 -31.61 5.69
CA VAL A 65 -13.35 -31.04 4.34
C VAL A 65 -13.89 -32.05 3.33
N PRO A 66 -14.42 -31.59 2.20
CA PRO A 66 -14.87 -32.46 1.11
C PRO A 66 -13.74 -33.34 0.55
N ASP A 67 -14.10 -34.50 0.01
CA ASP A 67 -13.15 -35.35 -0.69
C ASP A 67 -12.52 -34.62 -1.87
N GLY A 68 -11.21 -34.84 -2.09
CA GLY A 68 -10.45 -34.18 -3.14
C GLY A 68 -10.04 -32.75 -2.86
N THR A 69 -10.26 -32.24 -1.64
CA THR A 69 -9.72 -30.94 -1.20
C THR A 69 -8.20 -30.96 -1.27
N VAL A 70 -7.58 -29.87 -1.77
CA VAL A 70 -6.12 -29.69 -1.74
C VAL A 70 -5.74 -29.17 -0.37
N GLU A 71 -4.83 -29.85 0.30
CA GLU A 71 -4.35 -29.46 1.65
C GLU A 71 -3.00 -28.79 1.57
N ILE A 72 -2.91 -27.56 2.10
CA ILE A 72 -1.68 -26.79 2.31
C ILE A 72 -1.32 -26.90 3.78
N ASP A 73 -0.17 -27.48 4.09
CA ASP A 73 0.37 -27.52 5.44
C ASP A 73 0.87 -26.12 5.85
N ALA A 74 0.14 -25.48 6.74
CA ALA A 74 0.44 -24.18 7.28
C ALA A 74 0.96 -24.24 8.74
N THR A 75 1.41 -25.44 9.17
CA THR A 75 1.99 -25.63 10.51
C THR A 75 3.18 -24.69 10.69
N ASP A 76 3.27 -24.07 11.87
CA ASP A 76 4.25 -23.05 12.24
C ASP A 76 4.21 -21.77 11.39
N GLY A 77 3.25 -21.66 10.47
CA GLY A 77 3.01 -20.48 9.66
C GLY A 77 1.95 -19.54 10.25
N ILE A 78 1.95 -18.31 9.75
CA ILE A 78 0.93 -17.31 10.03
C ILE A 78 0.09 -17.11 8.78
N LEU A 79 -1.22 -17.39 8.87
CA LEU A 79 -2.19 -17.14 7.81
C LEU A 79 -2.93 -15.84 8.12
N MET A 80 -2.90 -14.89 7.19
CA MET A 80 -3.55 -13.59 7.34
C MET A 80 -4.31 -13.19 6.08
N PRO A 81 -5.20 -12.18 6.12
CA PRO A 81 -5.82 -11.63 4.93
C PRO A 81 -4.74 -11.08 3.99
N GLY A 82 -5.00 -11.12 2.69
CA GLY A 82 -4.19 -10.42 1.71
C GLY A 82 -4.08 -8.94 2.04
N MET A 83 -2.88 -8.38 1.94
CA MET A 83 -2.64 -6.97 2.20
C MET A 83 -3.24 -6.10 1.10
N VAL A 84 -3.61 -4.87 1.47
CA VAL A 84 -4.23 -3.87 0.59
C VAL A 84 -3.39 -2.60 0.61
N ASP A 85 -2.77 -2.28 -0.51
CA ASP A 85 -1.99 -1.07 -0.73
C ASP A 85 -2.88 0.01 -1.35
N THR A 86 -3.15 1.08 -0.62
CA THR A 86 -4.12 2.10 -1.01
C THR A 86 -3.55 3.29 -1.77
N HIS A 87 -2.22 3.30 -2.00
CA HIS A 87 -1.56 4.33 -2.79
C HIS A 87 -0.19 3.84 -3.28
N ARG A 88 -0.07 3.69 -4.60
CA ARG A 88 1.19 3.32 -5.23
C ARG A 88 1.31 3.92 -6.63
N HIS A 89 2.44 4.55 -6.93
CA HIS A 89 2.78 5.02 -8.28
C HIS A 89 3.41 3.87 -9.07
N MET A 90 2.58 2.91 -9.52
CA MET A 90 3.05 1.66 -10.13
C MET A 90 3.88 1.88 -11.39
N TRP A 91 3.50 2.85 -12.22
CA TRP A 91 4.18 3.17 -13.48
C TRP A 91 5.66 3.57 -13.31
N GLN A 92 6.06 4.02 -12.12
CA GLN A 92 7.43 4.43 -11.81
C GLN A 92 8.36 3.26 -11.47
N THR A 93 7.82 2.07 -11.25
CA THR A 93 8.57 0.92 -10.70
C THR A 93 9.67 0.42 -11.64
N ALA A 94 9.61 0.75 -12.94
CA ALA A 94 10.69 0.44 -13.89
C ALA A 94 12.02 1.10 -13.51
N LEU A 95 11.99 2.23 -12.78
CA LEU A 95 13.17 2.96 -12.30
C LEU A 95 13.38 2.78 -10.78
N ARG A 96 13.11 1.58 -10.28
CA ARG A 96 13.26 1.20 -8.87
C ARG A 96 14.66 1.53 -8.33
N GLY A 97 14.68 2.17 -7.14
CA GLY A 97 15.92 2.50 -6.43
C GLY A 97 16.74 3.62 -7.06
N PHE A 98 16.26 4.20 -8.17
CA PHE A 98 16.99 5.26 -8.87
C PHE A 98 17.18 6.52 -8.02
N GLY A 99 16.17 6.88 -7.24
CA GLY A 99 16.13 8.09 -6.42
C GLY A 99 16.48 7.87 -4.95
N ALA A 100 17.33 6.91 -4.61
CA ALA A 100 17.60 6.54 -3.22
C ALA A 100 18.02 7.73 -2.32
N ASP A 101 18.68 8.72 -2.90
CA ASP A 101 19.18 9.91 -2.19
C ASP A 101 18.37 11.18 -2.54
N TRP A 102 17.16 11.03 -3.10
CA TRP A 102 16.34 12.17 -3.49
C TRP A 102 15.56 12.76 -2.32
N THR A 103 15.34 14.06 -2.42
CA THR A 103 14.26 14.77 -1.73
C THR A 103 13.02 14.84 -2.62
N LEU A 104 11.89 15.30 -2.10
CA LEU A 104 10.68 15.54 -2.88
C LEU A 104 10.92 16.52 -4.04
N THR A 105 11.81 17.51 -3.86
CA THR A 105 12.23 18.46 -4.91
C THR A 105 12.89 17.74 -6.09
N ASN A 106 13.83 16.81 -5.81
CA ASN A 106 14.47 16.00 -6.85
C ASN A 106 13.45 15.13 -7.60
N TYR A 107 12.51 14.51 -6.85
CA TYR A 107 11.45 13.72 -7.45
C TYR A 107 10.60 14.53 -8.44
N PHE A 108 10.14 15.75 -8.07
CA PHE A 108 9.39 16.61 -8.98
C PHE A 108 10.20 16.97 -10.23
N GLN A 109 11.47 17.33 -10.04
CA GLN A 109 12.34 17.66 -11.14
C GLN A 109 12.48 16.51 -12.14
N PHE A 110 12.75 15.31 -11.65
CA PHE A 110 13.03 14.18 -12.54
C PHE A 110 11.77 13.52 -13.07
N TYR A 111 10.76 13.27 -12.23
CA TYR A 111 9.54 12.61 -12.68
C TYR A 111 8.56 13.56 -13.38
N TYR A 112 8.21 14.68 -12.76
CA TYR A 112 7.21 15.57 -13.33
C TYR A 112 7.75 16.40 -14.49
N LEU A 113 8.96 16.94 -14.37
CA LEU A 113 9.50 17.84 -15.38
C LEU A 113 10.24 17.12 -16.52
N ASN A 114 10.73 15.91 -16.29
CA ASN A 114 11.50 15.15 -17.28
C ASN A 114 10.82 13.85 -17.69
N TRP A 115 10.94 12.78 -16.90
CA TRP A 115 10.54 11.43 -17.33
C TRP A 115 9.05 11.26 -17.57
N GLY A 116 8.21 11.86 -16.77
CA GLY A 116 6.77 11.78 -16.97
C GLY A 116 6.32 12.30 -18.32
N LYS A 117 7.13 13.16 -18.97
CA LYS A 117 6.83 13.71 -20.30
C LYS A 117 7.28 12.80 -21.44
N ILE A 118 8.29 11.98 -21.23
CA ILE A 118 8.90 11.15 -22.27
C ILE A 118 8.44 9.70 -22.22
N PHE A 119 7.84 9.23 -21.12
CA PHE A 119 7.35 7.87 -21.02
C PHE A 119 6.29 7.61 -22.09
N ARG A 120 6.46 6.48 -22.77
CA ARG A 120 5.56 5.96 -23.80
C ARG A 120 4.55 4.99 -23.15
N PRO A 121 3.49 4.59 -23.86
CA PRO A 121 2.58 3.55 -23.36
C PRO A 121 3.30 2.26 -22.94
N GLU A 122 4.35 1.84 -23.67
CA GLU A 122 5.16 0.66 -23.35
C GLU A 122 5.91 0.81 -22.01
N ASP A 123 6.31 2.01 -21.65
CA ASP A 123 7.03 2.31 -20.42
C ASP A 123 6.06 2.29 -19.22
N ILE A 124 4.83 2.79 -19.40
CA ILE A 124 3.74 2.65 -18.44
C ILE A 124 3.41 1.17 -18.23
N TYR A 125 3.28 0.40 -19.32
CA TYR A 125 3.06 -1.04 -19.22
C TYR A 125 4.14 -1.74 -18.41
N ALA A 126 5.41 -1.47 -18.71
CA ALA A 126 6.55 -2.11 -18.04
C ALA A 126 6.61 -1.80 -16.54
N GLY A 127 6.40 -0.54 -16.16
CA GLY A 127 6.38 -0.10 -14.77
C GLY A 127 5.22 -0.74 -13.99
N ASN A 128 4.00 -0.68 -14.53
CA ASN A 128 2.81 -1.26 -13.91
C ASN A 128 2.90 -2.77 -13.81
N LEU A 129 3.39 -3.46 -14.85
CA LEU A 129 3.57 -4.91 -14.83
C LEU A 129 4.55 -5.34 -13.71
N LEU A 130 5.70 -4.69 -13.62
CA LEU A 130 6.68 -5.01 -12.58
C LEU A 130 6.12 -4.76 -11.19
N ALA A 131 5.41 -3.64 -10.99
CA ALA A 131 4.78 -3.30 -9.71
C ALA A 131 3.68 -4.29 -9.32
N ALA A 132 2.84 -4.71 -10.28
CA ALA A 132 1.78 -5.69 -10.03
C ALA A 132 2.35 -7.05 -9.64
N ILE A 133 3.42 -7.50 -10.31
CA ILE A 133 4.14 -8.74 -9.97
C ILE A 133 4.73 -8.64 -8.57
N GLU A 134 5.41 -7.53 -8.25
CA GLU A 134 6.00 -7.31 -6.93
C GLU A 134 4.98 -7.30 -5.82
N ALA A 135 3.83 -6.63 -6.03
CA ALA A 135 2.76 -6.57 -5.05
C ALA A 135 2.27 -7.98 -4.69
N VAL A 136 1.93 -8.79 -5.69
CA VAL A 136 1.46 -10.16 -5.49
C VAL A 136 2.55 -11.02 -4.85
N ASP A 137 3.80 -10.90 -5.28
CA ASP A 137 4.94 -11.63 -4.68
C ASP A 137 5.12 -11.32 -3.19
N ALA A 138 4.89 -10.07 -2.81
CA ALA A 138 4.97 -9.61 -1.42
C ALA A 138 3.71 -9.86 -0.58
N GLY A 139 2.67 -10.51 -1.13
CA GLY A 139 1.42 -10.77 -0.40
C GLY A 139 0.42 -9.61 -0.40
N VAL A 140 0.63 -8.60 -1.24
CA VAL A 140 -0.35 -7.54 -1.48
C VAL A 140 -1.32 -8.02 -2.56
N THR A 141 -2.54 -8.36 -2.16
CA THR A 141 -3.54 -8.94 -3.07
C THR A 141 -4.39 -7.88 -3.77
N THR A 142 -4.45 -6.67 -3.21
CA THR A 142 -5.17 -5.53 -3.78
C THR A 142 -4.27 -4.30 -3.77
N THR A 143 -4.12 -3.62 -4.91
CA THR A 143 -3.26 -2.45 -5.06
C THR A 143 -3.97 -1.34 -5.82
N VAL A 144 -3.86 -0.11 -5.31
CA VAL A 144 -4.24 1.11 -6.03
C VAL A 144 -3.05 1.57 -6.86
N ASP A 145 -3.23 1.64 -8.17
CA ASP A 145 -2.29 2.30 -9.09
C ASP A 145 -2.63 3.78 -9.20
N TRP A 146 -1.99 4.62 -8.40
CA TRP A 146 -2.09 6.08 -8.51
C TRP A 146 -1.33 6.57 -9.74
N SER A 147 -1.97 6.43 -10.90
CA SER A 147 -1.35 6.47 -12.21
C SER A 147 -1.49 7.86 -12.85
N HIS A 148 -0.70 8.82 -12.37
CA HIS A 148 -0.72 10.18 -12.93
C HIS A 148 0.14 10.36 -14.20
N GLY A 149 0.80 9.31 -14.66
CA GLY A 149 1.52 9.26 -15.94
C GLY A 149 0.64 9.02 -17.17
N LEU A 150 -0.69 9.01 -17.06
CA LEU A 150 -1.60 8.68 -18.16
C LEU A 150 -1.86 9.90 -19.07
N GLN A 151 -0.90 10.23 -19.92
CA GLN A 151 -0.95 11.42 -20.78
C GLN A 151 -1.95 11.30 -21.92
N THR A 152 -2.19 10.09 -22.41
CA THR A 152 -3.15 9.77 -23.46
C THR A 152 -3.93 8.51 -23.09
N VAL A 153 -5.01 8.24 -23.82
CA VAL A 153 -5.80 7.02 -23.62
C VAL A 153 -4.98 5.75 -23.90
N GLN A 154 -3.95 5.81 -24.76
CA GLN A 154 -3.05 4.68 -25.02
C GLN A 154 -2.20 4.35 -23.79
N HIS A 155 -1.77 5.36 -23.02
CA HIS A 155 -1.08 5.14 -21.74
C HIS A 155 -2.02 4.45 -20.73
N ALA A 156 -3.28 4.88 -20.68
CA ALA A 156 -4.27 4.27 -19.81
C ALA A 156 -4.62 2.83 -20.23
N ASP A 157 -4.73 2.58 -21.53
CA ASP A 157 -4.91 1.22 -22.06
C ASP A 157 -3.74 0.32 -21.68
N ALA A 158 -2.50 0.80 -21.81
CA ALA A 158 -1.28 0.07 -21.43
C ALA A 158 -1.21 -0.22 -19.92
N ALA A 159 -1.62 0.74 -19.08
CA ALA A 159 -1.72 0.54 -17.65
C ALA A 159 -2.69 -0.62 -17.31
N VAL A 160 -3.89 -0.60 -17.89
CA VAL A 160 -4.89 -1.67 -17.69
C VAL A 160 -4.39 -3.01 -18.21
N ASP A 161 -3.75 -3.05 -19.39
CA ASP A 161 -3.19 -4.29 -19.95
C ASP A 161 -2.15 -4.92 -19.02
N ALA A 162 -1.32 -4.10 -18.38
CA ALA A 162 -0.33 -4.56 -17.41
C ALA A 162 -0.98 -5.11 -16.13
N LEU A 163 -2.01 -4.45 -15.61
CA LEU A 163 -2.74 -4.88 -14.42
C LEU A 163 -3.50 -6.20 -14.69
N GLU A 164 -4.13 -6.34 -15.88
CA GLU A 164 -4.84 -7.56 -16.27
C GLU A 164 -3.90 -8.75 -16.55
N ALA A 165 -2.62 -8.49 -16.83
CA ALA A 165 -1.62 -9.54 -17.04
C ALA A 165 -1.18 -10.26 -15.76
N VAL A 166 -1.52 -9.72 -14.57
CA VAL A 166 -1.13 -10.27 -13.28
C VAL A 166 -2.38 -10.68 -12.50
N PRO A 167 -2.43 -11.89 -11.91
CA PRO A 167 -3.59 -12.36 -11.15
C PRO A 167 -3.67 -11.69 -9.76
N GLY A 168 -3.86 -10.36 -9.74
CA GLY A 168 -4.09 -9.51 -8.58
C GLY A 168 -5.43 -8.80 -8.70
N ARG A 169 -5.82 -8.08 -7.65
CA ARG A 169 -6.94 -7.16 -7.64
C ARG A 169 -6.41 -5.73 -7.69
N PHE A 170 -6.89 -4.93 -8.64
CA PHE A 170 -6.35 -3.60 -8.85
C PHE A 170 -7.43 -2.51 -8.90
N VAL A 171 -7.03 -1.32 -8.50
CA VAL A 171 -7.84 -0.10 -8.66
C VAL A 171 -6.99 0.91 -9.44
N LEU A 172 -7.36 1.18 -10.69
CA LEU A 172 -6.72 2.22 -11.47
C LEU A 172 -7.17 3.59 -10.94
N ALA A 173 -6.30 4.32 -10.28
CA ALA A 173 -6.49 5.71 -9.90
C ALA A 173 -5.98 6.58 -11.06
N TYR A 174 -6.89 6.92 -11.97
CA TYR A 174 -6.57 7.60 -13.21
C TYR A 174 -6.18 9.06 -12.96
N GLY A 175 -5.01 9.46 -13.41
CA GLY A 175 -4.49 10.81 -13.34
C GLY A 175 -3.66 11.20 -14.56
N ASN A 176 -3.41 12.49 -14.73
CA ASN A 176 -2.58 13.03 -15.82
C ASN A 176 -1.78 14.22 -15.29
N LEU A 177 -0.46 14.11 -15.30
CA LEU A 177 0.44 15.14 -14.78
C LEU A 177 0.70 16.30 -15.77
N LEU A 178 0.40 16.11 -17.05
CA LEU A 178 0.62 17.13 -18.09
C LEU A 178 -0.59 18.01 -18.37
N ASN A 179 -1.79 17.52 -18.00
CA ASN A 179 -3.06 18.22 -18.24
C ASN A 179 -3.84 18.33 -16.95
N ALA A 180 -4.45 19.48 -16.74
CA ALA A 180 -5.28 19.73 -15.57
C ALA A 180 -6.50 18.79 -15.51
N PRO A 181 -6.95 18.37 -14.29
CA PRO A 181 -8.04 17.41 -14.13
C PRO A 181 -9.37 17.92 -14.73
N TRP A 182 -9.61 19.23 -14.70
CA TRP A 182 -10.80 19.84 -15.34
C TRP A 182 -10.76 19.85 -16.86
N VAL A 183 -9.64 19.49 -17.48
CA VAL A 183 -9.47 19.34 -18.94
C VAL A 183 -9.67 17.90 -19.36
N TRP A 184 -8.88 16.96 -18.84
CA TRP A 184 -8.92 15.57 -19.30
C TRP A 184 -10.19 14.82 -18.88
N THR A 185 -10.81 15.16 -17.74
CA THR A 185 -12.10 14.56 -17.31
C THR A 185 -13.26 14.89 -18.25
N LYS A 186 -13.14 15.95 -19.06
CA LYS A 186 -14.16 16.36 -20.04
C LYS A 186 -13.89 15.85 -21.46
N ALA A 187 -12.73 15.23 -21.69
CA ALA A 187 -12.40 14.72 -22.99
C ALA A 187 -13.30 13.52 -23.36
N PRO A 188 -13.84 13.44 -24.59
CA PRO A 188 -14.68 12.32 -25.02
C PRO A 188 -13.98 10.95 -24.86
N GLU A 189 -12.67 10.92 -25.07
CA GLU A 189 -11.82 9.74 -24.95
C GLU A 189 -11.82 9.18 -23.52
N PHE A 190 -11.97 10.01 -22.49
CA PHE A 190 -12.04 9.60 -21.11
C PHE A 190 -13.32 8.80 -20.82
N ALA A 191 -14.47 9.28 -21.24
CA ALA A 191 -15.74 8.57 -21.10
C ALA A 191 -15.73 7.24 -21.92
N ASP A 192 -15.11 7.26 -23.12
CA ASP A 192 -14.97 6.07 -23.94
C ASP A 192 -14.05 5.03 -23.30
N PHE A 193 -12.95 5.46 -22.69
CA PHE A 193 -12.05 4.59 -21.92
C PHE A 193 -12.79 3.87 -20.79
N ILE A 194 -13.57 4.58 -19.97
CA ILE A 194 -14.36 3.98 -18.88
C ILE A 194 -15.26 2.87 -19.44
N ARG A 195 -16.04 3.19 -20.47
CA ARG A 195 -16.97 2.21 -21.08
C ARG A 195 -16.27 0.96 -21.63
N ARG A 196 -15.10 1.13 -22.24
CA ARG A 196 -14.36 0.03 -22.87
C ARG A 196 -13.58 -0.83 -21.87
N ARG A 197 -12.96 -0.19 -20.88
CA ARG A 197 -11.94 -0.84 -20.07
C ARG A 197 -12.37 -1.12 -18.64
N ILE A 198 -13.34 -0.37 -18.12
CA ILE A 198 -13.71 -0.45 -16.70
C ILE A 198 -15.09 -1.04 -16.51
N ASP A 199 -16.07 -0.62 -17.31
CA ASP A 199 -17.43 -1.11 -17.15
C ASP A 199 -17.51 -2.64 -17.30
N GLY A 200 -18.18 -3.29 -16.34
CA GLY A 200 -18.38 -4.74 -16.35
C GLY A 200 -17.20 -5.59 -15.83
N ARG A 201 -16.09 -4.97 -15.41
CA ARG A 201 -14.91 -5.71 -14.90
C ARG A 201 -15.08 -6.30 -13.48
N GLY A 202 -16.13 -5.90 -12.78
CA GLY A 202 -16.42 -6.40 -11.44
C GLY A 202 -15.40 -5.97 -10.40
N ASP A 203 -15.10 -6.88 -9.45
CA ASP A 203 -14.27 -6.54 -8.29
C ASP A 203 -12.76 -6.65 -8.54
N MET A 204 -12.34 -7.27 -9.65
CA MET A 204 -10.91 -7.50 -9.92
C MET A 204 -10.20 -6.29 -10.52
N LEU A 205 -10.92 -5.43 -11.22
CA LEU A 205 -10.43 -4.16 -11.72
C LEU A 205 -11.49 -3.08 -11.49
N ARG A 206 -11.15 -2.10 -10.65
CA ARG A 206 -11.97 -0.92 -10.41
C ARG A 206 -11.22 0.33 -10.83
N MET A 207 -11.91 1.47 -10.79
CA MET A 207 -11.33 2.77 -11.11
C MET A 207 -11.74 3.80 -10.07
N GLN A 208 -10.84 4.76 -9.84
CA GLN A 208 -11.08 6.02 -9.13
C GLN A 208 -10.35 7.14 -9.86
N LEU A 209 -10.64 8.40 -9.54
CA LEU A 209 -9.88 9.53 -10.05
C LEU A 209 -8.76 9.92 -9.10
N ALA A 210 -7.61 10.27 -9.68
CA ALA A 210 -6.42 10.70 -8.95
C ALA A 210 -6.00 12.08 -9.41
N PHE A 211 -6.16 13.08 -8.57
CA PHE A 211 -5.70 14.45 -8.84
C PHE A 211 -5.53 15.25 -7.55
N ASP A 212 -4.65 16.23 -7.61
CA ASP A 212 -4.37 17.11 -6.50
C ASP A 212 -5.25 18.36 -6.55
N VAL A 213 -5.60 18.87 -5.37
CA VAL A 213 -6.36 20.11 -5.22
C VAL A 213 -5.38 21.23 -4.90
N THR A 214 -5.28 22.20 -5.80
CA THR A 214 -4.27 23.27 -5.73
C THR A 214 -4.50 24.28 -4.61
N GLY A 215 -5.73 24.36 -4.10
CA GLY A 215 -6.13 25.39 -3.12
C GLY A 215 -6.34 26.78 -3.73
N ASP A 216 -6.38 26.89 -5.07
CA ASP A 216 -6.77 28.11 -5.76
C ASP A 216 -8.20 28.50 -5.38
N PRO A 217 -8.43 29.75 -4.91
CA PRO A 217 -9.77 30.22 -4.55
C PRO A 217 -10.82 30.10 -5.68
N ALA A 218 -10.39 30.08 -6.96
CA ALA A 218 -11.28 29.85 -8.10
C ALA A 218 -11.78 28.41 -8.18
N PHE A 219 -11.12 27.48 -7.45
CA PHE A 219 -11.43 26.06 -7.37
C PHE A 219 -11.70 25.40 -8.73
N PRO A 220 -10.73 25.43 -9.66
CA PRO A 220 -10.90 24.90 -11.01
C PRO A 220 -11.14 23.39 -11.01
N GLU A 221 -10.66 22.65 -9.99
CA GLU A 221 -10.85 21.20 -9.81
C GLU A 221 -12.33 20.83 -9.59
N LYS A 222 -13.20 21.77 -9.27
CA LYS A 222 -14.65 21.54 -9.13
C LYS A 222 -15.22 20.72 -10.29
N ALA A 223 -14.82 21.04 -11.51
CA ALA A 223 -15.30 20.35 -12.70
C ALA A 223 -14.86 18.89 -12.78
N ALA A 224 -13.70 18.52 -12.20
CA ALA A 224 -13.23 17.15 -12.11
C ALA A 224 -13.99 16.36 -11.03
N PHE A 225 -14.32 16.99 -9.91
CA PHE A 225 -15.21 16.40 -8.89
C PHE A 225 -16.62 16.16 -9.43
N GLU A 226 -17.15 17.09 -10.23
CA GLU A 226 -18.44 16.90 -10.90
C GLU A 226 -18.38 15.70 -11.86
N ALA A 227 -17.33 15.57 -12.64
CA ALA A 227 -17.12 14.40 -13.51
C ALA A 227 -16.98 13.09 -12.69
N ALA A 228 -16.26 13.10 -11.57
CA ALA A 228 -16.17 11.93 -10.67
C ALA A 228 -17.56 11.49 -10.21
N ARG A 229 -18.40 12.44 -9.83
CA ARG A 229 -19.79 12.16 -9.41
C ARG A 229 -20.63 11.62 -10.59
N ASP A 230 -20.52 12.20 -11.77
CA ASP A 230 -21.30 11.80 -12.95
C ASP A 230 -20.95 10.38 -13.42
N PHE A 231 -19.69 9.96 -13.27
CA PHE A 231 -19.23 8.59 -13.54
C PHE A 231 -19.29 7.66 -12.32
N ASN A 232 -19.78 8.14 -11.17
CA ASN A 232 -19.80 7.40 -9.90
C ASN A 232 -18.41 6.82 -9.52
N LEU A 233 -17.36 7.62 -9.65
CA LEU A 233 -15.99 7.27 -9.32
C LEU A 233 -15.55 7.88 -8.00
N PRO A 234 -14.92 7.13 -7.10
CA PRO A 234 -14.22 7.68 -5.94
C PRO A 234 -13.08 8.61 -6.36
N VAL A 235 -12.64 9.47 -5.44
CA VAL A 235 -11.49 10.36 -5.63
C VAL A 235 -10.41 10.08 -4.61
N THR A 236 -9.17 10.06 -5.06
CA THR A 236 -7.98 10.04 -4.21
C THR A 236 -7.13 11.28 -4.51
N THR A 237 -6.61 11.93 -3.47
CA THR A 237 -5.82 13.16 -3.59
C THR A 237 -4.68 13.17 -2.57
N HIS A 238 -3.51 13.69 -2.95
CA HIS A 238 -2.46 13.97 -1.96
C HIS A 238 -2.93 15.10 -1.05
N ALA A 239 -2.66 14.98 0.23
CA ALA A 239 -3.06 15.96 1.23
C ALA A 239 -1.95 16.15 2.27
N GLY A 240 -1.70 17.40 2.71
CA GLY A 240 -0.68 17.68 3.72
C GLY A 240 0.76 17.47 3.24
N VAL A 241 1.00 17.56 1.93
CA VAL A 241 2.35 17.48 1.32
C VAL A 241 2.88 18.88 0.98
N TRP A 242 1.96 19.79 0.66
CA TRP A 242 2.24 21.13 0.14
C TRP A 242 2.00 22.25 1.15
N GLY A 243 1.87 21.95 2.44
CA GLY A 243 1.61 22.91 3.48
C GLY A 243 0.25 23.62 3.35
N ALA A 244 0.24 24.94 3.51
CA ALA A 244 -0.99 25.74 3.54
C ALA A 244 -1.90 25.58 2.29
N THR A 245 -1.33 25.27 1.14
CA THR A 245 -2.08 25.01 -0.08
C THR A 245 -3.03 23.82 0.09
N ASN A 246 -2.60 22.75 0.74
CA ASN A 246 -3.42 21.59 1.01
C ASN A 246 -4.56 21.87 1.99
N ASP A 247 -4.34 22.70 3.02
CA ASP A 247 -5.41 23.14 3.92
C ASP A 247 -6.50 23.92 3.16
N ASN A 248 -6.11 24.80 2.25
CA ASN A 248 -7.06 25.50 1.38
C ASN A 248 -7.81 24.53 0.46
N GLY A 249 -7.12 23.53 -0.08
CA GLY A 249 -7.74 22.46 -0.88
C GLY A 249 -8.81 21.70 -0.10
N ILE A 250 -8.49 21.24 1.11
CA ILE A 250 -9.46 20.57 2.00
C ILE A 250 -10.64 21.46 2.31
N ARG A 251 -10.41 22.74 2.61
CA ARG A 251 -11.48 23.70 2.86
C ARG A 251 -12.40 23.87 1.64
N LEU A 252 -11.84 24.04 0.44
CA LEU A 252 -12.62 24.19 -0.80
C LEU A 252 -13.45 22.93 -1.12
N MET A 253 -12.86 21.75 -0.95
CA MET A 253 -13.60 20.49 -1.09
C MET A 253 -14.78 20.41 -0.12
N TYR A 254 -14.55 20.77 1.15
CA TYR A 254 -15.58 20.74 2.19
C TYR A 254 -16.72 21.72 1.90
N GLU A 255 -16.40 22.98 1.64
CA GLU A 255 -17.37 24.06 1.36
C GLU A 255 -18.21 23.77 0.12
N ASN A 256 -17.70 23.03 -0.85
CA ASN A 256 -18.41 22.63 -2.07
C ASN A 256 -19.07 21.25 -2.02
N GLY A 257 -18.96 20.52 -0.89
CA GLY A 257 -19.63 19.22 -0.70
C GLY A 257 -19.03 18.07 -1.50
N PHE A 258 -17.71 18.11 -1.78
CA PHE A 258 -17.00 17.06 -2.52
C PHE A 258 -16.25 16.07 -1.63
N MET A 259 -16.19 16.30 -0.33
CA MET A 259 -15.63 15.34 0.62
C MET A 259 -16.67 14.27 0.94
N THR A 260 -16.32 13.00 0.69
CA THR A 260 -17.24 11.87 0.86
C THR A 260 -16.53 10.71 1.60
N PRO A 261 -17.29 9.74 2.13
CA PRO A 261 -16.70 8.52 2.70
C PRO A 261 -15.83 7.70 1.71
N ALA A 262 -16.00 7.91 0.40
CA ALA A 262 -15.20 7.27 -0.64
C ALA A 262 -13.94 8.07 -1.03
N THR A 263 -13.68 9.22 -0.38
CA THR A 263 -12.49 10.02 -0.64
C THR A 263 -11.29 9.49 0.16
N ILE A 264 -10.14 9.33 -0.51
CA ILE A 264 -8.88 8.92 0.12
C ILE A 264 -7.92 10.11 0.11
N TYR A 265 -7.47 10.51 1.31
CA TYR A 265 -6.47 11.54 1.55
C TYR A 265 -5.12 10.89 1.76
N VAL A 266 -4.23 11.01 0.77
CA VAL A 266 -2.92 10.39 0.82
C VAL A 266 -1.96 11.24 1.63
N HIS A 267 -1.15 10.61 2.49
CA HIS A 267 -0.24 11.18 3.46
C HIS A 267 -0.95 11.88 4.62
N ALA A 268 -1.72 12.91 4.39
CA ALA A 268 -2.36 13.75 5.40
C ALA A 268 -1.37 14.27 6.48
N ALA A 269 -0.08 14.45 6.13
CA ALA A 269 1.02 14.59 7.07
C ALA A 269 1.08 15.95 7.77
N THR A 270 0.91 17.05 7.03
CA THR A 270 1.10 18.42 7.50
C THR A 270 -0.15 19.28 7.41
N LEU A 271 -1.29 18.71 7.75
CA LEU A 271 -2.58 19.40 7.76
C LEU A 271 -2.81 20.11 9.11
N SER A 272 -3.62 21.18 9.06
CA SER A 272 -4.11 21.86 10.24
C SER A 272 -5.18 21.02 10.97
N GLU A 273 -5.41 21.35 12.24
CA GLU A 273 -6.46 20.72 13.06
C GLU A 273 -7.86 20.83 12.42
N ASP A 274 -8.17 21.98 11.81
CA ASP A 274 -9.41 22.21 11.09
C ASP A 274 -9.59 21.28 9.88
N SER A 275 -8.51 21.00 9.14
CA SER A 275 -8.54 20.03 8.04
C SER A 275 -8.81 18.61 8.52
N TYR A 276 -8.17 18.16 9.63
CA TYR A 276 -8.49 16.84 10.21
C TYR A 276 -9.95 16.75 10.67
N GLN A 277 -10.51 17.79 11.28
CA GLN A 277 -11.91 17.83 11.67
C GLN A 277 -12.83 17.69 10.45
N ARG A 278 -12.52 18.34 9.33
CA ARG A 278 -13.29 18.25 8.08
C ARG A 278 -13.20 16.84 7.46
N ILE A 279 -12.01 16.25 7.44
CA ILE A 279 -11.82 14.88 6.97
C ILE A 279 -12.64 13.92 7.82
N ALA A 280 -12.57 14.01 9.14
CA ALA A 280 -13.35 13.19 10.06
C ALA A 280 -14.86 13.35 9.82
N ALA A 281 -15.35 14.59 9.68
CA ALA A 281 -16.76 14.88 9.43
C ALA A 281 -17.26 14.34 8.09
N SER A 282 -16.38 14.18 7.09
CA SER A 282 -16.71 13.62 5.78
C SER A 282 -16.82 12.10 5.77
N GLY A 283 -16.26 11.42 6.78
CA GLY A 283 -16.12 9.97 6.81
C GLY A 283 -15.06 9.42 5.85
N GLY A 284 -14.24 10.28 5.23
CA GLY A 284 -13.18 9.88 4.31
C GLY A 284 -12.02 9.17 5.01
N HIS A 285 -11.14 8.56 4.24
CA HIS A 285 -10.05 7.71 4.71
C HIS A 285 -8.69 8.37 4.50
N ALA A 286 -7.72 8.13 5.40
CA ALA A 286 -6.34 8.51 5.18
C ALA A 286 -5.50 7.30 4.75
N SER A 287 -4.65 7.49 3.74
CA SER A 287 -3.65 6.52 3.28
C SER A 287 -2.27 7.00 3.72
N VAL A 288 -1.60 6.26 4.62
CA VAL A 288 -0.32 6.63 5.22
C VAL A 288 0.81 5.85 4.57
N SER A 289 1.83 6.56 4.07
CA SER A 289 3.03 6.02 3.43
C SER A 289 4.26 6.48 4.21
N THR A 290 4.47 5.90 5.40
CA THR A 290 5.46 6.41 6.38
C THR A 290 6.87 6.56 5.84
N GLU A 291 7.36 5.63 5.02
CA GLU A 291 8.70 5.73 4.43
C GLU A 291 8.80 6.98 3.54
N SER A 292 7.73 7.28 2.80
CA SER A 292 7.63 8.47 1.94
C SER A 292 7.59 9.76 2.76
N GLU A 293 6.68 9.84 3.72
CA GLU A 293 6.48 11.05 4.52
C GLU A 293 7.77 11.49 5.21
N GLN A 294 8.52 10.51 5.75
CA GLN A 294 9.78 10.79 6.46
C GLN A 294 10.96 11.04 5.51
N SER A 295 11.13 10.20 4.48
CA SER A 295 12.34 10.24 3.65
C SER A 295 12.28 11.30 2.55
N ALA A 296 11.11 11.58 1.99
CA ALA A 296 10.96 12.64 1.00
C ALA A 296 10.83 14.04 1.60
N GLY A 297 10.61 14.15 2.92
CA GLY A 297 10.41 15.43 3.60
C GLY A 297 8.98 15.95 3.49
N GLN A 298 8.00 15.06 3.35
CA GLN A 298 6.57 15.41 3.29
C GLN A 298 5.95 15.67 4.67
N GLY A 299 6.69 15.42 5.74
CA GLY A 299 6.25 15.61 7.11
C GLY A 299 6.37 14.33 7.94
N TYR A 300 5.86 14.38 9.16
CA TYR A 300 5.83 13.24 10.06
C TYR A 300 4.51 12.46 9.88
N PRO A 301 4.52 11.12 9.84
CA PRO A 301 3.28 10.34 9.65
C PRO A 301 2.25 10.69 10.72
N PRO A 302 1.03 11.07 10.33
CA PRO A 302 0.05 11.70 11.24
C PRO A 302 -0.78 10.69 12.03
N THR A 303 -0.27 9.48 12.24
CA THR A 303 -1.00 8.34 12.84
C THR A 303 -1.75 8.68 14.14
N TRP A 304 -1.13 9.49 14.99
CA TRP A 304 -1.72 9.91 16.26
C TRP A 304 -2.87 10.92 16.07
N ARG A 305 -2.78 11.83 15.08
CA ARG A 305 -3.84 12.78 14.75
C ARG A 305 -5.03 12.07 14.14
N LEU A 306 -4.77 11.16 13.20
CA LEU A 306 -5.82 10.35 12.58
C LEU A 306 -6.59 9.55 13.62
N ARG A 307 -5.90 8.91 14.57
CA ARG A 307 -6.55 8.20 15.70
C ARG A 307 -7.31 9.14 16.63
N ARG A 308 -6.77 10.33 16.92
CA ARG A 308 -7.42 11.32 17.78
C ARG A 308 -8.74 11.84 17.21
N HIS A 309 -8.84 11.90 15.89
CA HIS A 309 -10.04 12.35 15.17
C HIS A 309 -10.91 11.20 14.67
N ASP A 310 -10.62 9.96 15.03
CA ASP A 310 -11.31 8.76 14.57
C ASP A 310 -11.37 8.65 13.02
N ILE A 311 -10.37 9.20 12.32
CA ILE A 311 -10.25 9.08 10.87
C ILE A 311 -9.78 7.67 10.54
N PRO A 312 -10.51 6.93 9.69
CA PRO A 312 -10.08 5.61 9.25
C PRO A 312 -8.75 5.66 8.51
N VAL A 313 -7.84 4.71 8.85
CA VAL A 313 -6.47 4.65 8.30
C VAL A 313 -6.26 3.40 7.49
N SER A 314 -5.58 3.55 6.37
CA SER A 314 -4.96 2.49 5.59
C SER A 314 -3.47 2.76 5.40
N LEU A 315 -2.72 1.72 5.02
CA LEU A 315 -1.30 1.85 4.71
C LEU A 315 -1.05 1.74 3.22
N SER A 316 0.05 2.34 2.81
CA SER A 316 0.53 2.30 1.45
C SER A 316 2.05 2.42 1.37
N MET A 317 2.61 2.10 0.21
CA MET A 317 4.05 2.14 -0.01
C MET A 317 4.51 3.31 -0.90
N ASP A 318 3.61 4.00 -1.56
CA ASP A 318 3.82 5.13 -2.46
C ASP A 318 4.65 4.77 -3.72
N THR A 319 5.98 4.86 -3.69
CA THR A 319 6.80 4.57 -4.87
C THR A 319 8.09 3.82 -4.54
N SER A 320 8.42 2.83 -5.36
CA SER A 320 9.67 2.07 -5.26
C SER A 320 10.89 2.75 -5.89
N VAL A 321 10.75 3.98 -6.36
CA VAL A 321 11.89 4.78 -6.84
C VAL A 321 12.87 5.07 -5.72
N TRP A 322 12.40 5.26 -4.49
CA TRP A 322 13.18 5.56 -3.30
C TRP A 322 13.33 4.38 -2.36
N TRP A 323 12.20 3.82 -1.89
CA TRP A 323 12.14 2.90 -0.75
C TRP A 323 11.58 1.54 -1.14
N SER A 324 11.23 0.77 -0.11
CA SER A 324 10.78 -0.59 -0.32
C SER A 324 9.46 -0.68 -1.09
N GLY A 325 9.26 -1.79 -1.78
CA GLY A 325 8.03 -2.07 -2.54
C GLY A 325 7.08 -2.99 -1.79
N ASP A 326 7.08 -3.02 -0.44
CA ASP A 326 6.24 -3.93 0.32
C ASP A 326 5.64 -3.33 1.59
N LEU A 327 4.46 -3.83 1.97
CA LEU A 327 3.76 -3.36 3.16
C LEU A 327 4.35 -3.89 4.48
N PHE A 328 5.25 -4.86 4.50
CA PHE A 328 5.96 -5.25 5.73
C PHE A 328 6.86 -4.11 6.21
N ALA A 329 7.59 -3.49 5.28
CA ALA A 329 8.40 -2.32 5.58
C ALA A 329 7.52 -1.12 5.99
N ALA A 330 6.43 -0.85 5.27
CA ALA A 330 5.49 0.22 5.61
C ALA A 330 4.88 0.03 7.01
N MET A 331 4.45 -1.18 7.38
CA MET A 331 3.94 -1.48 8.72
C MET A 331 5.00 -1.23 9.81
N ARG A 332 6.23 -1.70 9.57
CA ARG A 332 7.37 -1.53 10.50
C ARG A 332 7.73 -0.07 10.70
N ALA A 333 7.85 0.67 9.61
CA ALA A 333 8.14 2.11 9.63
C ALA A 333 7.04 2.87 10.40
N THR A 334 5.77 2.59 10.12
CA THR A 334 4.63 3.25 10.75
C THR A 334 4.59 3.03 12.26
N LEU A 335 4.74 1.78 12.70
CA LEU A 335 4.72 1.46 14.14
C LEU A 335 5.94 2.05 14.86
N SER A 336 7.11 2.03 14.22
CA SER A 336 8.33 2.60 14.79
C SER A 336 8.25 4.12 14.89
N ALA A 337 7.77 4.79 13.86
CA ALA A 337 7.61 6.25 13.85
C ALA A 337 6.63 6.72 14.94
N ASP A 338 5.46 6.10 15.05
CA ASP A 338 4.48 6.46 16.08
C ASP A 338 5.07 6.32 17.50
N ARG A 339 5.81 5.24 17.77
CA ARG A 339 6.49 5.02 19.05
C ARG A 339 7.59 6.05 19.33
N VAL A 340 8.41 6.35 18.33
CA VAL A 340 9.44 7.40 18.49
C VAL A 340 8.80 8.72 18.88
N ARG A 341 7.71 9.11 18.23
CA ARG A 341 6.97 10.33 18.57
C ARG A 341 6.47 10.30 20.04
N GLU A 342 5.87 9.20 20.49
CA GLU A 342 5.39 9.07 21.87
C GLU A 342 6.53 9.19 22.89
N HIS A 343 7.65 8.52 22.65
CA HIS A 343 8.81 8.58 23.53
C HIS A 343 9.42 9.99 23.57
N LEU A 344 9.62 10.64 22.42
CA LEU A 344 10.16 12.00 22.37
C LEU A 344 9.26 13.00 23.11
N GLU A 345 7.95 12.82 22.98
CA GLU A 345 6.98 13.64 23.71
C GLU A 345 7.08 13.46 25.22
N ALA A 346 7.12 12.23 25.69
CA ALA A 346 7.26 11.93 27.11
C ALA A 346 8.59 12.47 27.66
N HIS A 347 9.70 12.27 26.92
CA HIS A 347 11.01 12.77 27.32
C HIS A 347 11.06 14.30 27.42
N ALA A 348 10.34 15.02 26.57
CA ALA A 348 10.24 16.49 26.67
C ALA A 348 9.58 16.95 27.98
N HIS A 349 8.85 16.09 28.66
CA HIS A 349 8.23 16.33 29.97
C HIS A 349 8.94 15.62 31.13
N ASN A 350 10.13 15.06 30.90
CA ASN A 350 10.87 14.20 31.85
C ASN A 350 10.07 12.98 32.31
N GLU A 351 9.26 12.41 31.39
CA GLU A 351 8.45 11.23 31.59
C GLU A 351 8.93 10.08 30.73
N THR A 352 8.46 8.87 31.02
CA THR A 352 8.69 7.68 30.21
C THR A 352 7.35 7.07 29.77
N VAL A 353 7.32 6.55 28.54
CA VAL A 353 6.14 5.84 28.03
C VAL A 353 6.07 4.44 28.63
N ALA A 354 5.11 4.20 29.50
CA ALA A 354 4.86 2.88 30.06
C ALA A 354 4.17 1.93 29.08
N LEU A 355 3.38 2.46 28.13
CA LEU A 355 2.56 1.71 27.20
C LEU A 355 2.32 2.51 25.92
N CYS A 356 2.88 2.06 24.78
CA CYS A 356 2.61 2.68 23.50
C CYS A 356 1.15 2.48 23.06
N HIS A 357 0.54 3.52 22.51
CA HIS A 357 -0.86 3.51 22.10
C HIS A 357 -1.08 2.72 20.79
N LEU A 358 -0.19 2.89 19.80
CA LEU A 358 -0.29 2.14 18.56
C LEU A 358 0.25 0.71 18.75
N ARG A 359 -0.53 -0.28 18.36
CA ARG A 359 -0.22 -1.70 18.50
C ARG A 359 0.05 -2.36 17.14
N ALA A 360 0.85 -3.44 17.15
CA ALA A 360 1.13 -4.24 15.96
C ALA A 360 -0.15 -4.78 15.31
N GLU A 361 -1.13 -5.22 16.08
CA GLU A 361 -2.44 -5.66 15.59
C GLU A 361 -3.14 -4.58 14.78
N GLN A 362 -3.12 -3.34 15.27
CA GLN A 362 -3.78 -2.23 14.59
C GLN A 362 -3.11 -1.88 13.26
N VAL A 363 -1.78 -1.96 13.21
CA VAL A 363 -1.02 -1.71 11.97
C VAL A 363 -1.29 -2.80 10.93
N VAL A 364 -1.37 -4.07 11.34
CA VAL A 364 -1.79 -5.18 10.46
C VAL A 364 -3.22 -4.96 9.96
N LYS A 365 -4.13 -4.51 10.83
CA LYS A 365 -5.50 -4.15 10.44
C LYS A 365 -5.52 -3.02 9.41
N TRP A 366 -4.67 -2.00 9.55
CA TRP A 366 -4.57 -0.92 8.57
C TRP A 366 -4.05 -1.39 7.20
N ALA A 367 -3.12 -2.34 7.20
CA ALA A 367 -2.59 -2.95 5.98
C ALA A 367 -3.54 -3.98 5.32
N THR A 368 -4.68 -4.30 5.92
CA THR A 368 -5.63 -5.31 5.44
C THR A 368 -7.06 -4.76 5.40
N GLN A 369 -7.83 -4.90 6.49
CA GLN A 369 -9.22 -4.43 6.55
C GLN A 369 -9.33 -2.90 6.37
N GLY A 370 -8.42 -2.11 6.95
CA GLY A 370 -8.40 -0.65 6.78
C GLY A 370 -8.25 -0.24 5.32
N GLY A 371 -7.35 -0.90 4.58
CA GLY A 371 -7.22 -0.70 3.14
C GLY A 371 -8.47 -1.13 2.36
N ALA A 372 -9.06 -2.26 2.73
CA ALA A 372 -10.30 -2.74 2.10
C ALA A 372 -11.47 -1.77 2.35
N ASP A 373 -11.59 -1.23 3.56
CA ASP A 373 -12.62 -0.24 3.90
C ASP A 373 -12.43 1.04 3.10
N ALA A 374 -11.19 1.54 2.98
CA ALA A 374 -10.87 2.73 2.20
C ALA A 374 -11.29 2.62 0.72
N LEU A 375 -11.24 1.40 0.16
CA LEU A 375 -11.65 1.11 -1.21
C LEU A 375 -13.13 0.72 -1.36
N GLY A 376 -13.93 0.79 -0.28
CA GLY A 376 -15.31 0.33 -0.29
C GLY A 376 -15.44 -1.18 -0.55
N MET A 377 -14.41 -1.96 -0.21
CA MET A 377 -14.35 -3.41 -0.38
C MET A 377 -14.34 -4.18 0.97
N GLY A 378 -14.52 -3.51 2.08
CA GLY A 378 -14.40 -4.11 3.42
C GLY A 378 -15.37 -5.26 3.70
N SER A 379 -16.51 -5.32 3.01
CA SER A 379 -17.43 -6.46 3.04
C SER A 379 -16.99 -7.64 2.15
N LEU A 380 -16.04 -7.42 1.24
CA LEU A 380 -15.58 -8.42 0.27
C LEU A 380 -14.26 -9.06 0.66
N ILE A 381 -13.30 -8.27 1.14
CA ILE A 381 -11.90 -8.65 1.44
C ILE A 381 -11.44 -8.03 2.77
N GLY A 382 -10.17 -8.20 3.12
CA GLY A 382 -9.51 -7.51 4.25
C GLY A 382 -9.56 -8.27 5.57
N SER A 383 -10.38 -9.31 5.70
CA SER A 383 -10.40 -10.21 6.87
C SER A 383 -10.68 -11.66 6.46
N ILE A 384 -10.23 -12.62 7.28
CA ILE A 384 -10.55 -14.04 7.11
C ILE A 384 -11.90 -14.33 7.79
N THR A 385 -12.97 -14.01 7.06
CA THR A 385 -14.35 -14.15 7.50
C THR A 385 -15.10 -15.06 6.53
N PRO A 386 -15.81 -16.11 6.99
CA PRO A 386 -16.64 -16.94 6.12
C PRO A 386 -17.58 -16.10 5.24
N GLY A 387 -17.60 -16.40 3.93
CA GLY A 387 -18.37 -15.66 2.92
C GLY A 387 -17.60 -14.56 2.20
N LYS A 388 -16.52 -14.01 2.73
CA LYS A 388 -15.64 -13.07 2.02
C LYS A 388 -14.85 -13.76 0.91
N ARG A 389 -14.29 -12.99 0.00
CA ARG A 389 -13.35 -13.46 -1.03
C ARG A 389 -12.09 -14.03 -0.37
N ALA A 390 -11.58 -15.09 -0.92
CA ALA A 390 -10.36 -15.71 -0.43
C ALA A 390 -9.13 -15.01 -1.01
N ASP A 391 -8.84 -13.85 -0.43
CA ASP A 391 -7.59 -13.10 -0.62
C ASP A 391 -6.76 -13.35 0.66
N LEU A 392 -5.78 -14.27 0.56
CA LEU A 392 -5.08 -14.85 1.72
C LEU A 392 -3.56 -14.86 1.50
N VAL A 393 -2.81 -14.70 2.58
CA VAL A 393 -1.35 -14.80 2.59
C VAL A 393 -0.91 -15.74 3.70
N LEU A 394 -0.15 -16.76 3.34
CA LEU A 394 0.56 -17.62 4.29
C LEU A 394 2.01 -17.14 4.40
N ILE A 395 2.39 -16.70 5.58
CA ILE A 395 3.77 -16.39 5.94
C ILE A 395 4.36 -17.63 6.60
N LYS A 396 5.29 -18.28 5.93
CA LYS A 396 5.97 -19.51 6.38
C LYS A 396 7.29 -19.62 5.62
N ASN A 397 8.37 -19.97 6.31
CA ASN A 397 9.67 -20.20 5.69
C ASN A 397 10.47 -21.16 6.55
N ASP A 398 10.39 -22.45 6.23
CA ASP A 398 11.05 -23.50 6.99
C ASP A 398 12.60 -23.46 6.86
N ALA A 399 13.11 -22.72 5.88
CA ALA A 399 14.54 -22.51 5.67
C ALA A 399 15.11 -21.30 6.43
N SER A 400 14.25 -20.47 7.04
CA SER A 400 14.64 -19.24 7.74
C SER A 400 14.45 -19.36 9.25
N PRO A 401 15.47 -19.04 10.08
CA PRO A 401 15.30 -18.99 11.53
C PRO A 401 14.37 -17.84 11.99
N VAL A 402 14.05 -16.91 11.11
CA VAL A 402 13.13 -15.79 11.41
C VAL A 402 11.76 -16.29 11.83
N MET A 403 11.30 -17.44 11.30
CA MET A 403 9.95 -17.94 11.54
C MET A 403 9.77 -18.70 12.86
N PHE A 404 10.78 -18.74 13.74
CA PHE A 404 10.63 -19.34 15.07
C PHE A 404 11.51 -18.67 16.14
N PRO A 405 11.03 -18.58 17.41
CA PRO A 405 9.67 -18.89 17.82
C PRO A 405 8.70 -17.75 17.49
N VAL A 406 7.46 -18.09 17.14
CA VAL A 406 6.38 -17.12 16.98
C VAL A 406 5.64 -16.96 18.31
N LEU A 407 6.00 -15.97 19.11
CA LEU A 407 5.41 -15.72 20.42
C LEU A 407 4.27 -14.69 20.38
N ASN A 408 4.43 -13.66 19.54
CA ASN A 408 3.41 -12.64 19.28
C ASN A 408 3.20 -12.57 17.76
N PRO A 409 2.19 -13.22 17.19
CA PRO A 409 2.02 -13.31 15.74
C PRO A 409 1.87 -11.96 15.03
N TYR A 410 1.12 -11.00 15.59
CA TYR A 410 1.04 -9.64 15.03
C TYR A 410 2.39 -8.92 15.06
N GLY A 411 3.08 -9.00 16.20
CA GLY A 411 4.43 -8.45 16.34
C GLY A 411 5.42 -9.13 15.41
N HIS A 412 5.26 -10.43 15.17
CA HIS A 412 6.09 -11.20 14.24
C HIS A 412 5.91 -10.71 12.81
N VAL A 413 4.68 -10.55 12.34
CA VAL A 413 4.39 -10.00 11.01
C VAL A 413 5.02 -8.62 10.82
N VAL A 414 4.91 -7.73 11.82
CA VAL A 414 5.39 -6.35 11.68
C VAL A 414 6.91 -6.24 11.77
N PHE A 415 7.55 -6.96 12.71
CA PHE A 415 8.96 -6.73 13.02
C PHE A 415 9.93 -7.80 12.53
N GLN A 416 9.47 -9.03 12.32
CA GLN A 416 10.34 -10.16 11.98
C GLN A 416 10.16 -10.60 10.54
N ALA A 417 8.93 -10.81 10.10
CA ALA A 417 8.64 -11.29 8.75
C ALA A 417 8.95 -10.26 7.67
N GLY A 418 9.16 -10.73 6.46
CA GLY A 418 9.35 -9.94 5.25
C GLY A 418 8.78 -10.66 4.02
N ARG A 419 8.86 -10.01 2.85
CA ARG A 419 8.36 -10.58 1.59
C ARG A 419 8.99 -11.93 1.22
N GLY A 420 10.23 -12.19 1.67
CA GLY A 420 10.90 -13.47 1.47
C GLY A 420 10.26 -14.63 2.23
N ASP A 421 9.46 -14.34 3.26
CA ASP A 421 8.78 -15.35 4.08
C ASP A 421 7.34 -15.62 3.60
N VAL A 422 6.88 -14.93 2.55
CA VAL A 422 5.58 -15.16 1.93
C VAL A 422 5.62 -16.47 1.12
N HIS A 423 5.05 -17.52 1.69
CA HIS A 423 5.03 -18.87 1.13
C HIS A 423 3.93 -19.02 0.08
N THR A 424 2.70 -18.63 0.42
CA THR A 424 1.53 -18.79 -0.45
C THR A 424 0.73 -17.49 -0.49
N VAL A 425 0.32 -17.10 -1.69
CA VAL A 425 -0.63 -16.01 -1.93
C VAL A 425 -1.80 -16.55 -2.72
N MET A 426 -2.99 -16.26 -2.23
CA MET A 426 -4.26 -16.56 -2.88
C MET A 426 -5.01 -15.25 -3.16
N VAL A 427 -5.48 -15.07 -4.38
CA VAL A 427 -6.31 -13.92 -4.80
C VAL A 427 -7.60 -14.45 -5.39
N ASP A 428 -8.72 -14.01 -4.85
CA ASP A 428 -10.05 -14.42 -5.31
C ASP A 428 -10.22 -15.96 -5.38
N GLY A 429 -9.63 -16.68 -4.42
CA GLY A 429 -9.62 -18.14 -4.35
C GLY A 429 -8.60 -18.84 -5.25
N LYS A 430 -7.79 -18.11 -5.99
CA LYS A 430 -6.77 -18.62 -6.90
C LYS A 430 -5.39 -18.55 -6.25
N VAL A 431 -4.70 -19.67 -6.16
CA VAL A 431 -3.30 -19.68 -5.71
C VAL A 431 -2.43 -19.09 -6.82
N VAL A 432 -1.77 -17.98 -6.53
CA VAL A 432 -0.93 -17.21 -7.47
C VAL A 432 0.57 -17.26 -7.10
N LYS A 433 0.84 -17.58 -5.84
CA LYS A 433 2.19 -17.91 -5.33
C LYS A 433 2.07 -19.15 -4.45
N TYR A 434 2.97 -20.11 -4.60
CA TYR A 434 3.07 -21.29 -3.76
C TYR A 434 4.53 -21.73 -3.63
N ASP A 435 4.91 -22.18 -2.45
CA ASP A 435 6.30 -22.58 -2.13
C ASP A 435 7.31 -21.51 -2.58
N HIS A 436 7.02 -20.23 -2.19
CA HIS A 436 7.81 -19.04 -2.52
C HIS A 436 7.94 -18.71 -4.02
N ARG A 437 7.17 -19.37 -4.91
CA ARG A 437 7.27 -19.18 -6.35
C ARG A 437 5.96 -18.66 -6.93
N LEU A 438 6.06 -17.64 -7.76
CA LEU A 438 4.95 -17.12 -8.54
C LEU A 438 4.57 -18.10 -9.66
N HIS A 439 3.28 -18.22 -9.93
CA HIS A 439 2.71 -19.11 -10.94
C HIS A 439 1.93 -18.33 -12.00
N GLY A 440 2.09 -18.72 -13.26
CA GLY A 440 1.40 -18.09 -14.37
C GLY A 440 1.91 -16.70 -14.74
N ILE A 441 3.10 -16.30 -14.25
CA ILE A 441 3.73 -14.99 -14.51
C ILE A 441 5.03 -15.19 -15.28
N ASP A 442 5.17 -14.50 -16.42
CA ASP A 442 6.40 -14.49 -17.23
C ASP A 442 7.36 -13.39 -16.74
N LEU A 443 8.16 -13.71 -15.70
CA LEU A 443 9.18 -12.81 -15.19
C LEU A 443 10.23 -12.42 -16.23
N ALA A 444 10.54 -13.29 -17.17
CA ALA A 444 11.53 -13.00 -18.21
C ALA A 444 11.01 -11.93 -19.17
N SER A 445 9.73 -11.98 -19.53
CA SER A 445 9.09 -10.94 -20.33
C SER A 445 9.02 -9.60 -19.59
N ALA A 446 8.63 -9.61 -18.32
CA ALA A 446 8.61 -8.41 -17.48
C ALA A 446 10.02 -7.78 -17.40
N LYS A 447 11.05 -8.59 -17.17
CA LYS A 447 12.44 -8.11 -17.14
C LYS A 447 12.85 -7.45 -18.47
N ARG A 448 12.50 -8.05 -19.62
CA ARG A 448 12.81 -7.45 -20.94
C ARG A 448 12.14 -6.11 -21.11
N ALA A 449 10.85 -6.00 -20.79
CA ALA A 449 10.09 -4.75 -20.91
C ALA A 449 10.71 -3.64 -20.06
N VAL A 450 11.03 -3.95 -18.79
CA VAL A 450 11.68 -2.99 -17.87
C VAL A 450 13.07 -2.58 -18.38
N THR A 451 13.88 -3.53 -18.88
CA THR A 451 15.20 -3.22 -19.45
C THR A 451 15.09 -2.24 -20.62
N GLN A 452 14.13 -2.46 -21.52
CA GLN A 452 13.87 -1.55 -22.64
C GLN A 452 13.45 -0.15 -22.20
N THR A 453 12.62 -0.05 -21.15
CA THR A 453 12.23 1.23 -20.56
C THR A 453 13.43 1.97 -19.97
N VAL A 454 14.30 1.28 -19.22
CA VAL A 454 15.52 1.87 -18.63
C VAL A 454 16.45 2.37 -19.74
N GLU A 455 16.73 1.54 -20.74
CA GLU A 455 17.58 1.91 -21.89
C GLU A 455 17.02 3.12 -22.66
N TYR A 456 15.71 3.14 -22.87
CA TYR A 456 15.03 4.27 -23.51
C TYR A 456 15.15 5.55 -22.67
N ALA A 457 14.80 5.51 -21.39
CA ALA A 457 14.87 6.67 -20.50
C ALA A 457 16.31 7.22 -20.42
N GLN A 458 17.31 6.35 -20.27
CA GLN A 458 18.73 6.72 -20.28
C GLN A 458 19.14 7.36 -21.61
N SER A 459 18.70 6.82 -22.75
CA SER A 459 18.99 7.39 -24.07
C SER A 459 18.41 8.78 -24.29
N GLN A 460 17.23 9.04 -23.72
CA GLN A 460 16.57 10.35 -23.82
C GLN A 460 17.24 11.41 -22.93
N MET A 461 17.76 11.02 -21.76
CA MET A 461 18.44 11.93 -20.85
C MET A 461 19.90 12.15 -21.23
N GLY A 462 20.55 11.14 -21.78
CA GLY A 462 22.00 11.09 -21.96
C GLY A 462 22.73 10.67 -20.67
N GLU A 463 23.92 10.08 -20.82
CA GLU A 463 24.66 9.45 -19.72
C GLU A 463 24.98 10.43 -18.57
N GLN A 464 25.45 11.62 -18.87
CA GLN A 464 25.81 12.59 -17.83
C GLN A 464 24.61 12.98 -16.97
N ALA A 465 23.50 13.40 -17.60
CA ALA A 465 22.28 13.78 -16.87
C ALA A 465 21.68 12.62 -16.11
N TRP A 466 21.82 11.38 -16.60
CA TRP A 466 21.40 10.16 -15.92
C TRP A 466 22.19 9.93 -14.62
N GLN A 467 23.51 10.09 -14.67
CA GLN A 467 24.38 9.93 -13.49
C GLN A 467 24.15 11.05 -12.46
N GLU A 468 24.02 12.28 -12.92
CA GLU A 468 23.69 13.43 -12.05
C GLU A 468 22.32 13.27 -11.40
N ALA A 469 21.35 12.68 -12.09
CA ALA A 469 20.03 12.41 -11.55
C ALA A 469 20.05 11.33 -10.45
N MET A 470 20.82 10.26 -10.62
CA MET A 470 20.99 9.22 -9.59
C MET A 470 21.70 9.74 -8.33
N ASN A 471 22.65 10.66 -8.49
CA ASN A 471 23.52 11.15 -7.43
C ASN A 471 23.51 12.69 -7.40
N PRO A 472 22.40 13.33 -7.01
CA PRO A 472 22.29 14.76 -7.04
C PRO A 472 23.20 15.39 -5.97
N GLU A 473 24.23 16.12 -6.39
CA GLU A 473 25.16 16.82 -5.49
C GLU A 473 24.62 18.18 -5.03
N GLN A 474 23.65 18.74 -5.73
CA GLN A 474 23.08 20.05 -5.44
C GLN A 474 21.54 20.02 -5.53
N ALA A 475 20.91 20.76 -4.63
CA ALA A 475 19.49 21.08 -4.77
C ALA A 475 19.33 22.03 -5.97
N VAL A 476 18.64 21.57 -7.00
CA VAL A 476 18.56 22.32 -8.27
C VAL A 476 17.60 23.50 -8.17
N VAL A 477 16.50 23.34 -7.49
CA VAL A 477 15.52 24.41 -7.17
C VAL A 477 14.67 23.93 -5.99
N GLU A 478 14.39 24.80 -5.05
CA GLU A 478 13.35 24.57 -4.05
C GLU A 478 11.99 24.75 -4.73
N LEU A 479 11.39 23.65 -5.18
CA LEU A 479 10.07 23.70 -5.82
C LEU A 479 8.93 23.87 -4.84
N ILE A 480 9.17 23.56 -3.57
CA ILE A 480 8.20 23.65 -2.48
C ILE A 480 8.65 24.75 -1.54
N ALA A 481 8.29 25.98 -1.87
CA ALA A 481 8.64 27.16 -1.06
C ALA A 481 7.67 27.43 0.11
N ASN A 482 6.61 26.63 0.26
CA ASN A 482 5.60 26.87 1.27
C ASN A 482 5.97 26.23 2.62
N PRO A 483 5.91 26.99 3.72
CA PRO A 483 6.13 26.42 5.03
C PRO A 483 5.03 25.39 5.34
N TYR A 484 5.44 24.22 5.79
CA TYR A 484 4.51 23.22 6.31
C TYR A 484 3.79 23.73 7.55
N THR A 485 2.52 23.33 7.70
CA THR A 485 1.75 23.66 8.91
C THR A 485 2.10 22.66 10.02
N TYR A 486 3.17 22.95 10.76
CA TYR A 486 3.51 22.18 11.95
C TYR A 486 2.84 22.76 13.18
N THR A 487 2.42 21.91 14.10
CA THR A 487 2.04 22.32 15.45
C THR A 487 3.29 22.79 16.22
N GLU A 488 3.09 23.58 17.27
CA GLU A 488 4.17 23.97 18.18
C GLU A 488 4.93 22.76 18.74
N ARG A 489 4.21 21.66 18.98
CA ARG A 489 4.76 20.40 19.47
C ARG A 489 5.68 19.71 18.44
N GLU A 490 5.30 19.66 17.19
CA GLU A 490 6.15 19.11 16.13
C GLU A 490 7.39 19.96 15.90
N ARG A 491 7.27 21.28 16.01
CA ARG A 491 8.43 22.20 15.99
C ARG A 491 9.35 21.96 17.18
N ALA A 492 8.80 21.71 18.37
CA ALA A 492 9.59 21.39 19.56
C ALA A 492 10.36 20.08 19.43
N MET A 493 9.79 19.07 18.75
CA MET A 493 10.49 17.80 18.46
C MET A 493 11.63 17.97 17.44
N ALA A 494 11.50 18.90 16.51
CA ALA A 494 12.52 19.20 15.50
C ALA A 494 13.65 20.10 16.03
N THR A 495 13.45 20.75 17.17
CA THR A 495 14.46 21.61 17.78
C THR A 495 15.39 20.75 18.65
N PRO A 496 16.71 20.69 18.39
CA PRO A 496 17.65 20.02 19.27
C PRO A 496 17.49 20.52 20.70
N PRO A 497 17.63 19.68 21.74
CA PRO A 497 17.64 20.14 23.12
C PRO A 497 18.72 21.21 23.23
N GLN A 498 18.34 22.38 23.72
CA GLN A 498 19.37 23.41 24.09
C GLN A 498 20.32 22.75 25.08
N GLU A 499 21.59 22.63 24.71
CA GLU A 499 22.62 22.30 25.68
C GLU A 499 22.44 23.26 26.86
N GLN A 500 22.04 22.70 27.99
CA GLN A 500 22.09 23.47 29.23
C GLN A 500 23.56 23.89 29.42
N GLN A 501 23.85 25.10 29.06
CA GLN A 501 25.13 25.71 29.48
C GLN A 501 25.11 25.63 31.00
N GLY A 502 25.84 24.66 31.54
CA GLY A 502 26.10 24.58 32.97
C GLY A 502 26.65 25.91 33.44
N PRO A 503 26.42 26.30 34.70
CA PRO A 503 26.92 27.56 35.22
C PRO A 503 28.42 27.63 34.96
N VAL A 504 28.85 28.68 34.24
CA VAL A 504 30.26 29.04 34.11
C VAL A 504 30.74 29.31 35.53
N GLU A 505 31.48 28.39 36.13
CA GLU A 505 32.20 28.66 37.37
C GLU A 505 33.10 29.84 37.09
N ALA A 506 32.76 30.98 37.67
CA ALA A 506 33.64 32.13 37.73
C ALA A 506 34.83 31.76 38.62
N GLY A 507 35.91 31.29 37.98
CA GLY A 507 37.20 31.11 38.64
C GLY A 507 37.72 32.47 39.03
N GLY A 508 37.84 32.63 40.35
CA GLY A 508 38.55 33.73 40.96
C GLY A 508 40.08 33.51 41.00
#